data_ae733162cfc7253e64d8dfc6ebacc9f3
#
_entry.id   ae733162cfc7253e64d8dfc6ebacc9f3
#
_cell.length_a   1.000
_cell.length_b   1.000
_cell.length_c   1.000
_cell.angle_alpha   90.00
_cell.angle_beta   90.00
_cell.angle_gamma   90.00
#
_symmetry.space_group_name_H-M   'P 1'
#
loop_
_entity.id
_entity.type
_entity.pdbx_description
1 polymer ?
#
loop_
_entity_poly.entity_id
_entity_poly.type
_entity_poly.pdbx_seq_one_letter_code
_entity_poly.pdbx_strand_id
1 'polypeptide(L)'
;MTELKDKAIDIKGKKYVLVSDRVLYFNENYPNGYIQTTRETIWDKEIIKAVVCPDCDKPNRVFTWYSQATWGDGFINKTSALENAETSAVGRALAFMWIWVIDSIASVDEINKAEAVALKKWPSKFKYESRFQKAMSNTEFMKQCLDQNDFINKIKDKYELDEFQESQLRTAYQNATAEENLDLPFGNE
;
A
#
# COMPACT_ATOMS: atom_id res chain seq x y z
N MET A 1 12.42 22.41 30.09
CA MET A 1 12.28 21.54 28.88
C MET A 1 10.92 20.88 28.92
N THR A 2 10.04 21.24 28.04
CA THR A 2 8.74 20.54 27.89
C THR A 2 9.04 19.12 27.44
N GLU A 3 8.68 18.13 28.25
CA GLU A 3 8.89 16.74 27.82
C GLU A 3 8.08 16.49 26.55
N LEU A 4 8.66 15.85 25.56
CA LEU A 4 7.95 15.48 24.30
C LEU A 4 6.64 14.70 24.56
N LYS A 5 6.52 14.06 25.74
CA LYS A 5 5.29 13.41 26.20
C LYS A 5 4.09 14.35 26.24
N ASP A 6 4.34 15.59 26.63
CA ASP A 6 3.28 16.60 26.78
C ASP A 6 2.77 17.10 25.42
N LYS A 7 3.53 16.87 24.35
CA LYS A 7 3.17 17.19 22.97
C LYS A 7 2.47 16.03 22.23
N ALA A 8 2.30 14.89 22.90
CA ALA A 8 1.65 13.74 22.26
C ALA A 8 0.15 14.02 22.05
N ILE A 9 -0.30 13.89 20.82
CA ILE A 9 -1.71 13.95 20.45
C ILE A 9 -2.32 12.55 20.44
N ASP A 10 -3.60 12.45 20.79
CA ASP A 10 -4.33 11.20 20.68
C ASP A 10 -4.87 11.01 19.27
N ILE A 11 -4.53 9.90 18.65
CA ILE A 11 -5.06 9.49 17.35
C ILE A 11 -5.65 8.10 17.52
N LYS A 12 -6.97 8.03 17.59
CA LYS A 12 -7.72 6.76 17.71
C LYS A 12 -7.28 5.90 18.91
N GLY A 13 -7.09 6.55 20.05
CA GLY A 13 -6.69 5.88 21.30
C GLY A 13 -5.21 5.54 21.40
N LYS A 14 -4.38 5.96 20.42
CA LYS A 14 -2.91 5.85 20.46
C LYS A 14 -2.28 7.22 20.57
N LYS A 15 -1.29 7.33 21.44
CA LYS A 15 -0.51 8.56 21.61
C LYS A 15 0.55 8.66 20.52
N TYR A 16 0.54 9.78 19.81
CA TYR A 16 1.45 10.05 18.70
C TYR A 16 2.13 11.42 18.87
N VAL A 17 3.45 11.46 18.68
CA VAL A 17 4.23 12.70 18.63
C VAL A 17 4.47 13.05 17.17
N LEU A 18 4.13 14.26 16.77
CA LEU A 18 4.31 14.74 15.39
C LEU A 18 5.79 14.67 14.98
N VAL A 19 6.04 14.43 13.70
CA VAL A 19 7.40 14.37 13.16
C VAL A 19 8.12 15.71 13.35
N SER A 20 7.43 16.84 13.20
CA SER A 20 7.95 18.17 13.47
C SER A 20 8.52 18.33 14.89
N ASP A 21 7.81 17.81 15.90
CA ASP A 21 8.26 17.86 17.30
C ASP A 21 9.46 16.94 17.54
N ARG A 22 9.52 15.79 16.86
CA ARG A 22 10.68 14.89 16.92
C ARG A 22 11.92 15.51 16.28
N VAL A 23 11.76 16.21 15.15
CA VAL A 23 12.85 16.94 14.48
C VAL A 23 13.35 18.08 15.34
N LEU A 24 12.44 18.86 15.96
CA LEU A 24 12.81 19.93 16.86
C LEU A 24 13.59 19.39 18.06
N TYR A 25 13.10 18.32 18.69
CA TYR A 25 13.80 17.66 19.80
C TYR A 25 15.18 17.16 19.38
N PHE A 26 15.30 16.57 18.17
CA PHE A 26 16.59 16.12 17.67
C PHE A 26 17.57 17.29 17.54
N ASN A 27 17.17 18.39 16.92
CA ASN A 27 18.03 19.56 16.75
C ASN A 27 18.46 20.20 18.09
N GLU A 28 17.58 20.18 19.10
CA GLU A 28 17.88 20.73 20.43
C GLU A 28 18.83 19.82 21.26
N ASN A 29 18.74 18.50 21.10
CA ASN A 29 19.45 17.55 21.97
C ASN A 29 20.67 16.89 21.31
N TYR A 30 20.80 17.01 19.97
CA TYR A 30 21.90 16.43 19.20
C TYR A 30 22.56 17.48 18.29
N PRO A 31 23.23 18.50 18.88
CA PRO A 31 23.78 19.64 18.12
C PRO A 31 24.88 19.24 17.13
N ASN A 32 25.55 18.09 17.36
CA ASN A 32 26.56 17.53 16.45
C ASN A 32 25.95 16.44 15.52
N GLY A 33 24.63 16.32 15.51
CA GLY A 33 23.94 15.35 14.66
C GLY A 33 23.47 15.94 13.32
N TYR A 34 23.02 15.05 12.42
CA TYR A 34 22.36 15.47 11.18
C TYR A 34 21.23 14.53 10.80
N ILE A 35 20.30 15.06 10.03
CA ILE A 35 19.25 14.33 9.31
C ILE A 35 19.50 14.57 7.83
N GLN A 36 19.62 13.53 7.05
CA GLN A 36 19.81 13.58 5.62
C GLN A 36 18.78 12.71 4.91
N THR A 37 18.19 13.24 3.84
CA THR A 37 17.30 12.48 2.96
C THR A 37 17.90 12.33 1.58
N THR A 38 17.63 11.22 0.92
CA THR A 38 17.93 10.99 -0.50
C THR A 38 16.67 10.49 -1.19
N ARG A 39 16.44 11.01 -2.40
CA ARG A 39 15.26 10.74 -3.21
C ARG A 39 15.60 9.84 -4.38
N GLU A 40 14.71 8.90 -4.65
CA GLU A 40 14.66 8.12 -5.88
C GLU A 40 13.22 8.11 -6.39
N THR A 41 13.02 8.32 -7.69
CA THR A 41 11.70 8.26 -8.31
C THR A 41 11.66 7.10 -9.28
N ILE A 42 10.71 6.17 -9.07
CA ILE A 42 10.51 5.02 -9.94
C ILE A 42 9.07 5.07 -10.44
N TRP A 43 8.89 5.45 -11.71
CA TRP A 43 7.58 5.70 -12.35
C TRP A 43 6.76 6.73 -11.56
N ASP A 44 5.66 6.32 -10.96
CA ASP A 44 4.74 7.13 -10.16
C ASP A 44 5.03 7.08 -8.65
N LYS A 45 6.16 6.47 -8.23
CA LYS A 45 6.54 6.29 -6.83
C LYS A 45 7.70 7.18 -6.45
N GLU A 46 7.52 7.90 -5.36
CA GLU A 46 8.58 8.58 -4.65
C GLU A 46 9.12 7.66 -3.56
N ILE A 47 10.41 7.41 -3.60
CA ILE A 47 11.12 6.61 -2.60
C ILE A 47 12.12 7.51 -1.90
N ILE A 48 11.97 7.66 -0.59
CA ILE A 48 12.85 8.48 0.23
C ILE A 48 13.58 7.59 1.22
N LYS A 49 14.89 7.73 1.25
CA LYS A 49 15.75 7.21 2.30
C LYS A 49 16.07 8.34 3.26
N ALA A 50 15.82 8.15 4.55
CA ALA A 50 16.28 9.04 5.60
C ALA A 50 17.41 8.38 6.39
N VAL A 51 18.42 9.17 6.72
CA VAL A 51 19.54 8.80 7.58
C VAL A 51 19.60 9.81 8.71
N VAL A 52 19.59 9.33 9.95
CA VAL A 52 19.74 10.14 11.16
C VAL A 52 21.03 9.71 11.84
N CYS A 53 21.95 10.65 12.02
CA CYS A 53 23.18 10.47 12.75
C CYS A 53 23.14 11.36 14.00
N PRO A 54 23.16 10.82 15.23
CA PRO A 54 23.11 11.64 16.44
C PRO A 54 24.41 12.38 16.76
N ASP A 55 25.54 11.92 16.19
CA ASP A 55 26.85 12.44 16.50
C ASP A 55 27.81 12.21 15.31
N CYS A 56 28.23 13.29 14.64
CA CYS A 56 29.14 13.23 13.49
C CYS A 56 30.50 12.62 13.84
N ASP A 57 30.94 12.69 15.10
CA ASP A 57 32.18 12.09 15.57
C ASP A 57 32.07 10.56 15.70
N LYS A 58 30.85 10.04 15.63
CA LYS A 58 30.53 8.61 15.64
C LYS A 58 29.72 8.20 14.40
N PRO A 59 30.28 8.34 13.20
CA PRO A 59 29.53 8.18 11.94
C PRO A 59 28.99 6.77 11.67
N ASN A 60 29.47 5.78 12.41
CA ASN A 60 28.99 4.39 12.29
C ASN A 60 27.67 4.15 13.04
N ARG A 61 27.22 5.10 13.88
CA ARG A 61 25.96 5.01 14.59
C ARG A 61 24.91 5.84 13.86
N VAL A 62 24.30 5.23 12.82
CA VAL A 62 23.25 5.86 12.05
C VAL A 62 21.97 5.04 12.12
N PHE A 63 20.84 5.73 12.01
CA PHE A 63 19.50 5.15 11.96
C PHE A 63 18.90 5.48 10.59
N THR A 64 18.53 4.44 9.87
CA THR A 64 18.10 4.58 8.47
C THR A 64 16.71 4.02 8.30
N TRP A 65 15.88 4.73 7.53
CA TRP A 65 14.59 4.22 7.08
C TRP A 65 14.30 4.60 5.64
N TYR A 66 13.47 3.78 4.99
CA TYR A 66 12.93 4.04 3.67
C TYR A 66 11.43 4.24 3.77
N SER A 67 10.89 5.17 3.01
CA SER A 67 9.45 5.32 2.81
C SER A 67 9.16 5.52 1.34
N GLN A 68 7.98 5.08 0.91
CA GLN A 68 7.51 5.31 -0.45
C GLN A 68 6.09 5.87 -0.43
N ALA A 69 5.78 6.70 -1.42
CA ALA A 69 4.44 7.16 -1.72
C ALA A 69 4.21 7.12 -3.23
N THR A 70 3.00 6.77 -3.65
CA THR A 70 2.60 6.73 -5.05
C THR A 70 1.79 7.97 -5.37
N TRP A 71 2.15 8.69 -6.44
CA TRP A 71 1.37 9.84 -6.90
C TRP A 71 -0.06 9.41 -7.25
N GLY A 72 -1.04 10.20 -6.81
CA GLY A 72 -2.45 9.89 -7.03
C GLY A 72 -3.09 8.91 -6.04
N ASP A 73 -2.29 8.18 -5.24
CA ASP A 73 -2.81 7.23 -4.25
C ASP A 73 -3.31 7.95 -2.99
N GLY A 74 -4.64 8.01 -2.84
CA GLY A 74 -5.29 8.69 -1.73
C GLY A 74 -5.27 10.23 -1.85
N PHE A 75 -5.87 10.91 -0.88
CA PHE A 75 -6.08 12.36 -0.93
C PHE A 75 -4.75 13.13 -0.83
N ILE A 76 -3.86 12.74 0.08
CA ILE A 76 -2.60 13.46 0.34
C ILE A 76 -1.64 13.29 -0.83
N ASN A 77 -1.47 12.08 -1.35
CA ASN A 77 -0.50 11.81 -2.41
C ASN A 77 -0.91 12.32 -3.80
N LYS A 78 -2.10 12.91 -3.95
CA LYS A 78 -2.48 13.59 -5.20
C LYS A 78 -1.60 14.82 -5.48
N THR A 79 -1.17 15.51 -4.43
CA THR A 79 -0.42 16.76 -4.53
C THR A 79 0.90 16.75 -3.78
N SER A 80 1.08 15.85 -2.80
CA SER A 80 2.18 15.88 -1.83
C SER A 80 2.77 14.48 -1.56
N ALA A 81 2.95 13.67 -2.61
CA ALA A 81 3.51 12.32 -2.46
C ALA A 81 4.97 12.37 -1.97
N LEU A 82 5.78 13.32 -2.49
CA LEU A 82 7.17 13.47 -2.10
C LEU A 82 7.29 13.86 -0.61
N GLU A 83 6.58 14.91 -0.21
CA GLU A 83 6.62 15.43 1.17
C GLU A 83 6.09 14.39 2.17
N ASN A 84 5.07 13.62 1.78
CA ASN A 84 4.53 12.54 2.60
C ASN A 84 5.56 11.42 2.77
N ALA A 85 6.22 11.00 1.70
CA ALA A 85 7.28 9.98 1.76
C ALA A 85 8.46 10.46 2.63
N GLU A 86 8.88 11.72 2.49
CA GLU A 86 9.99 12.29 3.25
C GLU A 86 9.67 12.38 4.74
N THR A 87 8.52 12.97 5.09
CA THR A 87 8.06 13.07 6.49
C THR A 87 7.98 11.69 7.14
N SER A 88 7.46 10.69 6.43
CA SER A 88 7.37 9.31 6.92
C SER A 88 8.74 8.68 7.11
N ALA A 89 9.69 8.88 6.19
CA ALA A 89 11.04 8.34 6.29
C ALA A 89 11.78 8.93 7.50
N VAL A 90 11.76 10.26 7.64
CA VAL A 90 12.40 10.97 8.76
C VAL A 90 11.77 10.57 10.09
N GLY A 91 10.44 10.57 10.18
CA GLY A 91 9.75 10.23 11.43
C GLY A 91 10.09 8.82 11.92
N ARG A 92 10.28 7.86 11.03
CA ARG A 92 10.65 6.50 11.39
C ARG A 92 12.13 6.34 11.69
N ALA A 93 13.01 7.02 10.98
CA ALA A 93 14.45 7.02 11.31
C ALA A 93 14.68 7.56 12.73
N LEU A 94 13.97 8.64 13.10
CA LEU A 94 13.97 9.19 14.45
C LEU A 94 13.37 8.22 15.48
N ALA A 95 12.33 7.48 15.12
CA ALA A 95 11.72 6.47 15.99
C ALA A 95 12.69 5.31 16.29
N PHE A 96 13.50 4.87 15.31
CA PHE A 96 14.55 3.87 15.53
C PHE A 96 15.64 4.37 16.45
N MET A 97 15.86 5.67 16.51
CA MET A 97 16.74 6.30 17.48
C MET A 97 16.10 6.43 18.87
N TRP A 98 14.89 5.87 19.09
CA TRP A 98 14.11 5.98 20.32
C TRP A 98 13.64 7.42 20.67
N ILE A 99 13.62 8.31 19.69
CA ILE A 99 12.98 9.61 19.87
C ILE A 99 11.46 9.41 19.80
N TRP A 100 10.90 9.11 20.98
CA TRP A 100 9.47 8.98 21.26
C TRP A 100 8.68 8.02 20.36
N VAL A 101 8.95 6.74 20.56
CA VAL A 101 8.04 5.64 20.24
C VAL A 101 7.19 5.39 21.47
N ILE A 102 5.91 5.78 21.46
CA ILE A 102 5.00 5.52 22.59
C ILE A 102 4.27 4.19 22.31
N ASP A 103 3.54 4.09 21.19
CA ASP A 103 2.70 2.92 20.90
C ASP A 103 3.08 2.20 19.62
N SER A 104 3.65 2.88 18.63
CA SER A 104 4.09 2.25 17.38
C SER A 104 5.08 3.10 16.59
N ILE A 105 5.90 2.44 15.76
CA ILE A 105 6.78 3.10 14.78
C ILE A 105 5.99 3.55 13.54
N ALA A 106 4.76 3.09 13.37
CA ALA A 106 3.93 3.42 12.24
C ALA A 106 3.58 4.91 12.20
N SER A 107 3.55 5.50 11.00
CA SER A 107 3.07 6.87 10.81
C SER A 107 1.54 6.92 10.90
N VAL A 108 0.99 8.13 11.15
CA VAL A 108 -0.47 8.35 11.14
C VAL A 108 -1.10 7.89 9.84
N ASP A 109 -0.44 8.16 8.72
CA ASP A 109 -0.94 7.77 7.40
C ASP A 109 -0.96 6.26 7.20
N GLU A 110 -0.04 5.52 7.82
CA GLU A 110 -0.05 4.05 7.76
C GLU A 110 -1.13 3.45 8.63
N ILE A 111 -1.36 4.04 9.81
CA ILE A 111 -2.49 3.64 10.65
C ILE A 111 -3.80 3.89 9.89
N ASN A 112 -3.94 5.04 9.26
CA ASN A 112 -5.09 5.37 8.42
C ASN A 112 -5.19 4.49 7.17
N LYS A 113 -4.07 4.19 6.50
CA LYS A 113 -4.04 3.29 5.33
C LYS A 113 -4.39 1.84 5.72
N ALA A 114 -3.83 1.32 6.79
CA ALA A 114 -4.15 -0.02 7.28
C ALA A 114 -5.64 -0.14 7.63
N GLU A 115 -6.23 0.89 8.22
CA GLU A 115 -7.68 0.93 8.49
C GLU A 115 -8.51 1.13 7.23
N ALA A 116 -8.08 1.98 6.28
CA ALA A 116 -8.77 2.16 5.00
C ALA A 116 -8.75 0.87 4.17
N VAL A 117 -7.67 0.09 4.24
CA VAL A 117 -7.60 -1.25 3.65
C VAL A 117 -8.49 -2.23 4.41
N ALA A 118 -8.52 -2.16 5.74
CA ALA A 118 -9.42 -2.98 6.57
C ALA A 118 -10.89 -2.58 6.42
N LEU A 119 -11.17 -1.29 6.14
CA LEU A 119 -12.50 -0.73 5.89
C LEU A 119 -12.92 -0.80 4.41
N LYS A 120 -12.00 -0.99 3.47
CA LYS A 120 -12.35 -1.54 2.16
C LYS A 120 -12.82 -2.97 2.41
N LYS A 121 -14.06 -3.07 2.91
CA LYS A 121 -14.79 -4.33 2.84
C LYS A 121 -14.70 -4.78 1.40
N TRP A 122 -14.05 -5.91 1.20
CA TRP A 122 -14.19 -6.66 -0.05
C TRP A 122 -15.69 -6.69 -0.37
N PRO A 123 -16.08 -6.45 -1.60
CA PRO A 123 -17.49 -6.49 -1.98
C PRO A 123 -18.13 -7.71 -1.35
N SER A 124 -19.19 -7.52 -0.59
CA SER A 124 -19.74 -8.51 0.35
C SER A 124 -20.16 -9.83 -0.30
N LYS A 125 -20.19 -9.87 -1.64
CA LYS A 125 -20.64 -11.01 -2.42
C LYS A 125 -19.53 -11.99 -2.84
N PHE A 126 -18.28 -11.52 -3.08
CA PHE A 126 -17.12 -12.40 -3.30
C PHE A 126 -16.24 -12.54 -2.05
N LYS A 127 -16.86 -12.66 -0.90
CA LYS A 127 -16.20 -12.67 0.41
C LYS A 127 -15.22 -13.84 0.62
N TYR A 128 -15.16 -14.80 -0.30
CA TYR A 128 -14.29 -15.96 -0.22
C TYR A 128 -13.59 -16.20 -1.54
N GLU A 129 -12.27 -16.18 -1.50
CA GLU A 129 -11.35 -16.63 -2.57
C GLU A 129 -11.85 -17.90 -3.25
N SER A 130 -12.36 -18.86 -2.47
CA SER A 130 -12.91 -20.13 -2.98
C SER A 130 -14.08 -20.01 -3.95
N ARG A 131 -14.93 -18.97 -3.84
CA ARG A 131 -16.07 -18.78 -4.75
C ARG A 131 -15.63 -18.12 -6.06
N PHE A 132 -14.68 -17.20 -5.99
CA PHE A 132 -14.06 -16.59 -7.15
C PHE A 132 -13.27 -17.62 -7.95
N GLN A 133 -12.44 -18.41 -7.29
CA GLN A 133 -11.71 -19.54 -7.90
C GLN A 133 -12.66 -20.57 -8.53
N LYS A 134 -13.78 -20.87 -7.87
CA LYS A 134 -14.81 -21.74 -8.44
C LYS A 134 -15.46 -21.14 -9.68
N ALA A 135 -15.69 -19.82 -9.75
CA ALA A 135 -16.20 -19.16 -10.95
C ALA A 135 -15.16 -19.20 -12.08
N MET A 136 -13.88 -18.99 -11.76
CA MET A 136 -12.76 -19.06 -12.72
C MET A 136 -12.51 -20.47 -13.29
N SER A 137 -12.80 -21.51 -12.53
CA SER A 137 -12.58 -22.91 -12.94
C SER A 137 -13.81 -23.61 -13.52
N ASN A 138 -14.97 -22.93 -13.58
CA ASN A 138 -16.22 -23.53 -14.06
C ASN A 138 -16.35 -23.43 -15.58
N THR A 139 -15.60 -24.25 -16.30
CA THR A 139 -15.58 -24.29 -17.77
C THR A 139 -16.93 -24.66 -18.38
N GLU A 140 -17.70 -25.55 -17.74
CA GLU A 140 -19.05 -25.91 -18.20
C GLU A 140 -20.00 -24.71 -18.18
N PHE A 141 -19.96 -23.90 -17.13
CA PHE A 141 -20.77 -22.70 -17.05
C PHE A 141 -20.34 -21.66 -18.10
N MET A 142 -19.02 -21.52 -18.33
CA MET A 142 -18.49 -20.62 -19.38
C MET A 142 -19.00 -21.04 -20.77
N LYS A 143 -19.00 -22.34 -21.09
CA LYS A 143 -19.49 -22.89 -22.37
C LYS A 143 -20.99 -22.73 -22.56
N GLN A 144 -21.77 -22.61 -21.50
CA GLN A 144 -23.21 -22.35 -21.53
C GLN A 144 -23.56 -20.88 -21.74
N CYS A 145 -22.57 -19.98 -21.65
CA CYS A 145 -22.77 -18.56 -21.90
C CYS A 145 -22.65 -18.24 -23.39
N LEU A 146 -23.44 -17.28 -23.87
CA LEU A 146 -23.48 -16.89 -25.28
C LEU A 146 -22.14 -16.31 -25.74
N ASP A 147 -21.53 -15.50 -24.90
CA ASP A 147 -20.22 -14.89 -25.09
C ASP A 147 -19.58 -14.49 -23.78
N GLN A 148 -18.38 -13.90 -23.86
CA GLN A 148 -17.62 -13.42 -22.69
C GLN A 148 -18.39 -12.38 -21.88
N ASN A 149 -19.15 -11.50 -22.53
CA ASN A 149 -19.90 -10.46 -21.83
C ASN A 149 -21.12 -11.04 -21.12
N ASP A 150 -21.80 -12.01 -21.71
CA ASP A 150 -22.90 -12.76 -21.07
C ASP A 150 -22.39 -13.49 -19.82
N PHE A 151 -21.23 -14.13 -19.90
CA PHE A 151 -20.57 -14.76 -18.74
C PHE A 151 -20.30 -13.75 -17.61
N ILE A 152 -19.66 -12.61 -17.93
CA ILE A 152 -19.36 -11.57 -16.95
C ILE A 152 -20.62 -10.98 -16.33
N ASN A 153 -21.65 -10.70 -17.15
CA ASN A 153 -22.91 -10.12 -16.67
C ASN A 153 -23.64 -11.07 -15.71
N LYS A 154 -23.71 -12.35 -16.02
CA LYS A 154 -24.31 -13.37 -15.14
C LYS A 154 -23.58 -13.49 -13.78
N ILE A 155 -22.29 -13.18 -13.76
CA ILE A 155 -21.54 -13.12 -12.49
C ILE A 155 -21.81 -11.79 -11.79
N LYS A 156 -21.81 -10.67 -12.50
CA LYS A 156 -22.11 -9.33 -11.95
C LYS A 156 -23.52 -9.24 -11.33
N ASP A 157 -24.48 -9.95 -11.86
CA ASP A 157 -25.84 -10.04 -11.28
C ASP A 157 -25.85 -10.62 -9.87
N LYS A 158 -24.87 -11.46 -9.55
CA LYS A 158 -24.76 -12.14 -8.25
C LYS A 158 -23.67 -11.58 -7.35
N TYR A 159 -22.64 -10.95 -7.95
CA TYR A 159 -21.43 -10.54 -7.25
C TYR A 159 -20.95 -9.18 -7.76
N GLU A 160 -20.52 -8.33 -6.85
CA GLU A 160 -19.78 -7.11 -7.20
C GLU A 160 -18.34 -7.50 -7.54
N LEU A 161 -17.90 -7.14 -8.75
CA LEU A 161 -16.55 -7.37 -9.25
C LEU A 161 -15.78 -6.07 -9.29
N ASP A 162 -14.51 -6.10 -8.90
CA ASP A 162 -13.56 -5.04 -9.21
C ASP A 162 -12.98 -5.27 -10.62
N GLU A 163 -12.28 -4.25 -11.16
CA GLU A 163 -11.70 -4.29 -12.50
C GLU A 163 -10.67 -5.42 -12.66
N PHE A 164 -9.93 -5.74 -11.60
CA PHE A 164 -8.94 -6.81 -11.63
C PHE A 164 -9.62 -8.18 -11.68
N GLN A 165 -10.63 -8.41 -10.86
CA GLN A 165 -11.43 -9.64 -10.86
C GLN A 165 -12.14 -9.85 -12.20
N GLU A 166 -12.69 -8.78 -12.78
CA GLU A 166 -13.31 -8.85 -14.10
C GLU A 166 -12.30 -9.24 -15.19
N SER A 167 -11.10 -8.65 -15.16
CA SER A 167 -10.02 -9.00 -16.11
C SER A 167 -9.61 -10.46 -15.98
N GLN A 168 -9.47 -10.98 -14.75
CA GLN A 168 -9.14 -12.40 -14.52
C GLN A 168 -10.22 -13.34 -15.04
N LEU A 169 -11.50 -13.03 -14.82
CA LEU A 169 -12.63 -13.84 -15.34
C LEU A 169 -12.69 -13.81 -16.87
N ARG A 170 -12.39 -12.67 -17.50
CA ARG A 170 -12.31 -12.56 -18.97
C ARG A 170 -11.20 -13.45 -19.54
N THR A 171 -10.04 -13.45 -18.91
CA THR A 171 -8.92 -14.31 -19.29
C THR A 171 -9.27 -15.79 -19.11
N ALA A 172 -9.91 -16.15 -18.01
CA ALA A 172 -10.34 -17.53 -17.76
C ALA A 172 -11.35 -18.02 -18.81
N TYR A 173 -12.31 -17.17 -19.20
CA TYR A 173 -13.27 -17.47 -20.26
C TYR A 173 -12.59 -17.70 -21.61
N GLN A 174 -11.66 -16.83 -22.00
CA GLN A 174 -10.90 -16.95 -23.23
C GLN A 174 -10.11 -18.24 -23.30
N ASN A 175 -9.42 -18.61 -22.21
CA ASN A 175 -8.65 -19.85 -22.13
C ASN A 175 -9.56 -21.09 -22.25
N ALA A 176 -10.71 -21.08 -21.55
CA ALA A 176 -11.66 -22.19 -21.56
C ALA A 176 -12.34 -22.41 -22.91
N THR A 177 -12.49 -21.35 -23.73
CA THR A 177 -13.13 -21.43 -25.06
C THR A 177 -12.12 -21.56 -26.18
N ALA A 178 -10.84 -21.26 -25.98
CA ALA A 178 -9.79 -21.43 -26.98
C ALA A 178 -9.43 -22.92 -27.21
N GLU A 179 -9.57 -23.77 -26.23
CA GLU A 179 -9.32 -25.19 -26.34
C GLU A 179 -10.27 -25.92 -27.28
N GLU A 180 -11.48 -25.42 -27.49
CA GLU A 180 -12.43 -26.00 -28.43
C GLU A 180 -12.12 -25.71 -29.93
N ASN A 181 -11.32 -24.69 -30.23
CA ASN A 181 -10.93 -24.35 -31.59
C ASN A 181 -9.74 -25.16 -32.12
N LEU A 182 -9.10 -25.97 -31.26
CA LEU A 182 -7.97 -26.81 -31.63
C LEU A 182 -8.38 -28.23 -32.13
N ASP A 183 -9.61 -28.65 -31.88
CA ASP A 183 -10.14 -29.97 -32.26
C ASP A 183 -10.95 -30.00 -33.58
N LEU A 184 -10.79 -29.01 -34.46
CA LEU A 184 -11.33 -29.14 -35.82
C LEU A 184 -10.38 -30.04 -36.62
N PRO A 185 -10.81 -31.22 -37.08
CA PRO A 185 -10.00 -32.06 -37.93
C PRO A 185 -9.76 -31.32 -39.25
N PHE A 186 -8.50 -31.14 -39.61
CA PHE A 186 -8.12 -30.73 -40.95
C PHE A 186 -8.74 -31.75 -41.92
N GLY A 187 -9.74 -31.30 -42.67
CA GLY A 187 -10.33 -32.09 -43.72
C GLY A 187 -9.26 -32.46 -44.74
N ASN A 188 -9.08 -33.74 -44.95
CA ASN A 188 -8.31 -34.27 -46.05
C ASN A 188 -9.03 -33.91 -47.36
N GLU A 189 -8.43 -33.12 -48.21
CA GLU A 189 -8.55 -33.20 -49.66
C GLU A 189 -7.25 -33.71 -50.28
#